data_1c773803c25ac46d1bd944a8a71d4aac
#
_entry.id   1c773803c25ac46d1bd944a8a71d4aac
#
_cell.length_a   1.000
_cell.length_b   1.000
_cell.length_c   1.000
_cell.angle_alpha   90.00
_cell.angle_beta   90.00
_cell.angle_gamma   90.00
#
_symmetry.space_group_name_H-M   'P 1'
#
loop_
_entity.id
_entity.type
_entity.pdbx_description
1 polymer ?
#
loop_
_entity_poly.entity_id
_entity_poly.type
_entity_poly.pdbx_seq_one_letter_code
_entity_poly.pdbx_strand_id
1 'polypeptide(L)' 'MDELPVKTEIVTRLETLRAAHRALDYRITQLAAGGTRDEVELQRLKKQKLALKDRILHLESDRIPDIIA' A
#
# COMPACT_ATOMS: atom_id res chain seq x y z
N MET A 1 -2.88 -20.71 -21.09
CA MET A 1 -2.81 -20.31 -20.92
C MET A 1 -2.73 -19.55 -20.47
N ASP A 2 -2.83 -19.35 -20.44
CA ASP A 2 -2.70 -18.75 -20.13
C ASP A 2 -2.92 -17.79 -19.82
N GLU A 3 -3.27 -17.50 -19.67
CA GLU A 3 -3.48 -16.72 -19.55
C GLU A 3 -3.59 -15.94 -18.73
N LEU A 4 -3.95 -15.67 -18.35
CA LEU A 4 -4.05 -14.75 -17.83
C LEU A 4 -4.64 -14.52 -16.61
N PRO A 5 -4.40 -14.77 -15.81
CA PRO A 5 -4.89 -14.69 -14.60
C PRO A 5 -4.62 -13.36 -14.11
N VAL A 6 -4.63 -12.51 -14.88
CA VAL A 6 -4.32 -11.21 -14.49
C VAL A 6 -5.12 -10.72 -13.32
N LYS A 7 -6.40 -11.01 -13.30
CA LYS A 7 -7.20 -10.55 -12.20
C LYS A 7 -6.76 -11.14 -10.89
N THR A 8 -6.48 -12.42 -10.87
CA THR A 8 -6.07 -13.06 -9.64
C THR A 8 -4.76 -12.50 -9.17
N GLU A 9 -3.85 -12.25 -10.07
CA GLU A 9 -2.58 -11.70 -9.68
C GLU A 9 -2.73 -10.31 -9.10
N ILE A 10 -3.57 -9.51 -9.70
CA ILE A 10 -3.77 -8.16 -9.22
C ILE A 10 -4.40 -8.18 -7.84
N VAL A 11 -5.38 -9.05 -7.64
CA VAL A 11 -6.02 -9.15 -6.35
C VAL A 11 -5.01 -9.57 -5.28
N THR A 12 -4.17 -10.55 -5.61
CA THR A 12 -3.18 -11.01 -4.66
C THR A 12 -2.21 -9.89 -4.32
N ARG A 13 -1.78 -9.15 -5.32
CA ARG A 13 -0.87 -8.06 -5.06
C ARG A 13 -1.52 -6.97 -4.25
N LEU A 14 -2.78 -6.68 -4.53
CA LEU A 14 -3.49 -5.68 -3.76
C LEU A 14 -3.59 -6.09 -2.30
N GLU A 15 -3.87 -7.35 -2.05
CA GLU A 15 -3.97 -7.81 -0.69
C GLU A 15 -2.64 -7.71 0.02
N THR A 16 -1.57 -8.06 -0.66
CA THR A 16 -0.25 -7.96 -0.08
C THR A 16 0.10 -6.51 0.23
N LEU A 17 -0.20 -5.61 -0.72
CA LEU A 17 0.12 -4.21 -0.51
C LEU A 17 -0.74 -3.60 0.59
N ARG A 18 -2.00 -3.99 0.66
CA ARG A 18 -2.86 -3.48 1.71
C ARG A 18 -2.41 -3.97 3.08
N ALA A 19 -1.96 -5.22 3.16
CA ALA A 19 -1.45 -5.73 4.41
C ALA A 19 -0.19 -4.97 4.82
N ALA A 20 0.68 -4.71 3.87
CA ALA A 20 1.89 -3.96 4.15
C ALA A 20 1.55 -2.53 4.59
N HIS A 21 0.55 -1.94 3.94
CA HIS A 21 0.12 -0.59 4.28
C HIS A 21 -0.39 -0.55 5.71
N ARG A 22 -1.19 -1.54 6.08
CA ARG A 22 -1.72 -1.59 7.44
C ARG A 22 -0.61 -1.80 8.46
N ALA A 23 0.38 -2.63 8.10
CA ALA A 23 1.48 -2.87 9.00
C ALA A 23 2.29 -1.60 9.24
N LEU A 24 2.52 -0.83 8.17
CA LEU A 24 3.24 0.42 8.31
C LEU A 24 2.44 1.42 9.13
N ASP A 25 1.14 1.47 8.89
CA ASP A 25 0.30 2.39 9.61
C ASP A 25 0.33 2.06 11.11
N TYR A 26 0.26 0.78 11.43
CA TYR A 26 0.32 0.34 12.80
C TYR A 26 1.65 0.72 13.42
N ARG A 27 2.74 0.50 12.69
CA ARG A 27 4.04 0.83 13.21
C ARG A 27 4.20 2.32 13.44
N ILE A 28 3.69 3.13 12.53
CA ILE A 28 3.74 4.57 12.71
C ILE A 28 2.96 4.96 13.96
N THR A 29 1.79 4.38 14.13
CA THR A 29 0.96 4.67 15.28
C THR A 29 1.67 4.27 16.57
N GLN A 30 2.33 3.12 16.57
CA GLN A 30 3.04 2.66 17.74
C GLN A 30 4.19 3.60 18.10
N LEU A 31 4.95 4.00 17.10
CA LEU A 31 6.07 4.88 17.35
C LEU A 31 5.60 6.24 17.87
N ALA A 32 4.55 6.75 17.26
CA ALA A 32 4.03 8.04 17.69
C ALA A 32 3.46 7.97 19.09
N ALA A 33 2.78 6.88 19.41
CA ALA A 33 2.21 6.73 20.73
C ALA A 33 3.26 6.54 21.78
N GLY A 34 4.40 5.96 21.39
CA GLY A 34 5.48 5.75 22.31
C GLY A 34 6.30 6.99 22.56
N GLY A 35 5.94 8.10 21.95
CA GLY A 35 6.66 9.32 22.18
C GLY A 35 8.03 9.37 21.56
N THR A 36 8.20 8.69 20.46
CA THR A 36 9.48 8.67 19.83
C THR A 36 9.87 10.06 19.38
N ARG A 37 11.13 10.35 19.44
CA ARG A 37 11.60 11.63 18.95
C ARG A 37 12.32 11.45 17.65
N ASP A 38 12.33 10.24 17.12
CA ASP A 38 13.02 9.98 15.90
C ASP A 38 12.14 10.39 14.75
N GLU A 39 12.15 11.65 14.43
CA GLU A 39 11.33 12.16 13.35
C GLU A 39 11.79 11.68 12.01
N VAL A 40 13.07 11.38 11.87
CA VAL A 40 13.58 10.87 10.61
C VAL A 40 12.93 9.51 10.32
N GLU A 41 12.87 8.68 11.34
CA GLU A 41 12.29 7.36 11.19
C GLU A 41 10.81 7.48 10.87
N LEU A 42 10.11 8.36 11.58
CA LEU A 42 8.68 8.55 11.30
C LEU A 42 8.44 9.04 9.89
N GLN A 43 9.25 9.97 9.42
CA GLN A 43 9.09 10.47 8.08
C GLN A 43 9.37 9.40 7.05
N ARG A 44 10.37 8.57 7.32
CA ARG A 44 10.69 7.49 6.41
C ARG A 44 9.52 6.52 6.30
N LEU A 45 8.94 6.17 7.44
CA LEU A 45 7.81 5.25 7.44
C LEU A 45 6.60 5.87 6.75
N LYS A 46 6.39 7.15 6.94
CA LYS A 46 5.28 7.83 6.28
C LYS A 46 5.48 7.85 4.77
N LYS A 47 6.70 8.04 4.33
CA LYS A 47 6.98 8.02 2.90
C LYS A 47 6.73 6.63 2.33
N GLN A 48 7.13 5.60 3.06
CA GLN A 48 6.88 4.24 2.60
C GLN A 48 5.38 3.96 2.53
N LYS A 49 4.63 4.48 3.50
CA LYS A 49 3.20 4.28 3.50
C LYS A 49 2.57 4.95 2.29
N LEU A 50 3.01 6.15 1.98
CA LEU A 50 2.49 6.85 0.82
C LEU A 50 2.83 6.14 -0.47
N ALA A 51 4.04 5.60 -0.56
CA ALA A 51 4.44 4.87 -1.75
C ALA A 51 3.58 3.62 -1.92
N LEU A 52 3.27 2.94 -0.82
CA LEU A 52 2.42 1.77 -0.91
C LEU A 52 1.01 2.16 -1.33
N LYS A 53 0.51 3.25 -0.79
CA LYS A 53 -0.83 3.69 -1.16
C LYS A 53 -0.87 4.03 -2.63
N ASP A 54 0.18 4.64 -3.14
CA ASP A 54 0.24 4.99 -4.53
C ASP A 54 0.20 3.73 -5.40
N ARG A 55 0.92 2.70 -5.00
CA ARG A 55 0.90 1.46 -5.74
C ARG A 55 -0.46 0.79 -5.70
N ILE A 56 -1.11 0.86 -4.54
CA ILE A 56 -2.44 0.29 -4.43
C ILE A 56 -3.39 1.00 -5.39
N LEU A 57 -3.31 2.32 -5.44
CA LEU A 57 -4.17 3.07 -6.34
C LEU A 57 -3.92 2.73 -7.79
N HIS A 58 -2.65 2.57 -8.14
CA HIS A 58 -2.32 2.21 -9.51
C HIS A 58 -2.87 0.84 -9.87
N LEU A 59 -2.74 -0.11 -8.97
CA LEU A 59 -3.25 -1.44 -9.27
C LEU A 59 -4.77 -1.46 -9.32
N GLU A 60 -5.41 -0.67 -8.48
CA GLU A 60 -6.86 -0.60 -8.53
C GLU A 60 -7.32 0.03 -9.83
N SER A 61 -6.57 0.99 -10.30
CA SER A 61 -6.90 1.65 -11.53
C SER A 61 -6.77 0.68 -12.71
N ASP A 62 -5.72 -0.13 -12.68
CA ASP A 62 -5.55 -1.12 -13.72
C ASP A 62 -6.66 -2.16 -13.68
N ARG A 63 -7.13 -2.47 -12.47
CA ARG A 63 -8.11 -3.48 -12.35
C ARG A 63 -9.45 -3.01 -12.84
N ILE A 64 -9.76 -1.77 -12.71
CA ILE A 64 -11.02 -1.24 -13.11
C ILE A 64 -10.86 -0.51 -14.37
N PRO A 65 -11.38 -0.96 -15.42
CA PRO A 65 -11.21 -0.40 -16.68
C PRO A 65 -11.77 0.95 -16.65
N ASP A 66 -11.28 1.68 -17.30
CA ASP A 66 -11.65 2.92 -17.29
C ASP A 66 -12.88 3.26 -17.36
N ILE A 67 -13.44 3.65 -16.76
CA ILE A 67 -14.58 3.97 -16.80
C ILE A 67 -14.82 5.23 -17.11
N ILE A 68 -14.24 5.96 -16.99
CA ILE A 68 -14.50 7.19 -17.19
C ILE A 68 -14.77 7.60 -18.22
N ALA A 69 -14.68 7.52 -18.78
CA ALA A 69 -15.01 7.96 -19.88
C ALA A 69 -15.25 9.05 -19.81
#